data_6c51f9b9436faf1102ae06ea57584c1a
#
_entry.id   6c51f9b9436faf1102ae06ea57584c1a
#
_cell.length_a   1.000
_cell.length_b   1.000
_cell.length_c   1.000
_cell.angle_alpha   90.00
_cell.angle_beta   90.00
_cell.angle_gamma   90.00
#
_symmetry.space_group_name_H-M   'P 1'
#
loop_
_entity.id
_entity.type
_entity.pdbx_description
1 polymer ?
#
loop_
_entity_poly.entity_id
_entity_poly.type
_entity_poly.pdbx_seq_one_letter_code
_entity_poly.pdbx_strand_id
1 'polypeptide(L)'
;MYEKSEKYVVKVLPHKGYEVIGYWQDDIHRLKSRIVFEYKTNKIIAAEVEAEKTPFPICTQGIQSIKNLIGKQVSPGFYNVVKANVMNKDGCIHVGELVLGSVKAAIQAASREMPEWVEEEDYKARWAVFSSIYKDKCIFFAQPDAETKALQMLHECGKNKGE
;
A
#
# COMPACT_ATOMS: atom_id res chain seq x y z
N MET A 1 -4.90 -0.09 -29.88
CA MET A 1 -3.85 -0.08 -28.81
C MET A 1 -4.57 0.18 -27.50
N TYR A 2 -4.22 -0.55 -26.42
CA TYR A 2 -4.74 -0.33 -25.07
C TYR A 2 -3.58 0.08 -24.17
N GLU A 3 -3.77 1.15 -23.40
CA GLU A 3 -2.80 1.64 -22.45
C GLU A 3 -3.46 1.78 -21.07
N LYS A 4 -2.76 1.29 -20.05
CA LYS A 4 -3.16 1.42 -18.65
C LYS A 4 -1.98 1.91 -17.83
N SER A 5 -2.22 2.86 -16.94
CA SER A 5 -1.23 3.32 -15.98
C SER A 5 -1.74 3.25 -14.54
N GLU A 6 -0.86 2.88 -13.63
CA GLU A 6 -1.07 2.91 -12.20
C GLU A 6 0.08 3.68 -11.54
N LYS A 7 -0.24 4.56 -10.60
CA LYS A 7 0.75 5.32 -9.82
C LYS A 7 0.34 5.35 -8.36
N TYR A 8 1.31 5.16 -7.48
CA TYR A 8 1.11 5.22 -6.04
C TYR A 8 2.10 6.20 -5.42
N VAL A 9 1.59 7.11 -4.59
CA VAL A 9 2.37 8.09 -3.84
C VAL A 9 2.11 7.83 -2.36
N VAL A 10 3.16 7.56 -1.60
CA VAL A 10 3.07 7.29 -0.17
C VAL A 10 3.64 8.47 0.60
N LYS A 11 2.89 8.93 1.60
CA LYS A 11 3.29 9.96 2.55
C LYS A 11 3.25 9.41 3.96
N VAL A 12 4.26 9.76 4.75
CA VAL A 12 4.25 9.50 6.20
C VAL A 12 3.35 10.54 6.86
N LEU A 13 2.43 10.08 7.69
CA LEU A 13 1.62 10.92 8.57
C LEU A 13 2.19 10.78 9.99
N PRO A 14 2.84 11.83 10.56
CA PRO A 14 3.47 11.77 11.85
C PRO A 14 2.55 11.22 12.95
N HIS A 15 3.07 10.30 13.76
CA HIS A 15 2.37 9.59 14.85
C HIS A 15 1.08 8.84 14.45
N LYS A 16 0.82 8.69 13.15
CA LYS A 16 -0.40 8.05 12.63
C LYS A 16 -0.09 6.84 11.77
N GLY A 17 0.65 7.03 10.68
CA GLY A 17 0.96 5.95 9.76
C GLY A 17 1.29 6.41 8.36
N TYR A 18 0.71 5.78 7.36
CA TYR A 18 0.95 6.06 5.94
C TYR A 18 -0.33 6.42 5.22
N GLU A 19 -0.28 7.49 4.45
CA GLU A 19 -1.29 7.84 3.45
C GLU A 19 -0.79 7.40 2.08
N VAL A 20 -1.62 6.67 1.35
CA VAL A 20 -1.34 6.29 -0.04
C VAL A 20 -2.37 6.92 -0.95
N ILE A 21 -1.90 7.70 -1.91
CA ILE A 21 -2.71 8.18 -3.02
C ILE A 21 -2.42 7.27 -4.22
N GLY A 22 -3.44 6.54 -4.65
CA GLY A 22 -3.39 5.67 -5.83
C GLY A 22 -4.10 6.30 -7.01
N TYR A 23 -3.53 6.15 -8.19
CA TYR A 23 -4.12 6.60 -9.45
C TYR A 23 -4.25 5.40 -10.40
N TRP A 24 -5.41 5.28 -11.02
CA TRP A 24 -5.67 4.34 -12.11
C TRP A 24 -6.15 5.11 -13.31
N GLN A 25 -5.57 4.89 -14.46
CA GLN A 25 -5.99 5.51 -15.69
C GLN A 25 -5.88 4.53 -16.86
N ASP A 26 -6.96 4.42 -17.60
CA ASP A 26 -7.02 3.79 -18.92
C ASP A 26 -7.91 4.64 -19.86
N ASP A 27 -8.31 4.09 -21.01
CA ASP A 27 -9.11 4.79 -22.02
C ASP A 27 -10.53 5.13 -21.54
N ILE A 28 -11.09 4.38 -20.59
CA ILE A 28 -12.47 4.55 -20.09
C ILE A 28 -12.58 4.84 -18.59
N HIS A 29 -11.48 4.71 -17.83
CA HIS A 29 -11.46 4.99 -16.38
C HIS A 29 -10.42 6.04 -16.03
N ARG A 30 -10.74 6.89 -15.05
CA ARG A 30 -9.79 7.72 -14.33
C ARG A 30 -10.22 7.79 -12.87
N LEU A 31 -9.50 7.05 -12.03
CA LEU A 31 -9.79 6.88 -10.61
C LEU A 31 -8.63 7.40 -9.77
N LYS A 32 -8.96 7.98 -8.62
CA LYS A 32 -8.00 8.37 -7.60
C LYS A 32 -8.48 7.86 -6.25
N SER A 33 -7.67 7.05 -5.59
CA SER A 33 -7.94 6.56 -4.23
C SER A 33 -7.06 7.27 -3.22
N ARG A 34 -7.57 7.38 -2.00
CA ARG A 34 -6.84 7.79 -0.81
C ARG A 34 -7.08 6.77 0.28
N ILE A 35 -6.01 6.14 0.77
CA ILE A 35 -6.09 5.14 1.83
C ILE A 35 -5.09 5.51 2.92
N VAL A 36 -5.53 5.47 4.17
CA VAL A 36 -4.67 5.70 5.34
C VAL A 36 -4.56 4.43 6.14
N PHE A 37 -3.32 3.99 6.34
CA PHE A 37 -2.95 2.83 7.15
C PHE A 37 -2.36 3.28 8.48
N GLU A 38 -2.87 2.76 9.59
CA GLU A 38 -2.28 2.99 10.91
C GLU A 38 -0.95 2.24 11.04
N TYR A 39 0.07 2.90 11.58
CA TYR A 39 1.42 2.35 11.64
C TYR A 39 1.52 1.08 12.49
N LYS A 40 0.98 1.09 13.71
CA LYS A 40 1.17 -0.03 14.66
C LYS A 40 0.38 -1.27 14.29
N THR A 41 -0.86 -1.08 13.87
CA THR A 41 -1.79 -2.20 13.64
C THR A 41 -1.93 -2.61 12.18
N ASN A 42 -1.46 -1.78 11.23
CA ASN A 42 -1.73 -1.91 9.80
C ASN A 42 -3.23 -1.89 9.46
N LYS A 43 -4.07 -1.30 10.30
CA LYS A 43 -5.49 -1.13 10.00
C LYS A 43 -5.70 0.01 9.01
N ILE A 44 -6.65 -0.17 8.13
CA ILE A 44 -7.15 0.91 7.28
C ILE A 44 -8.05 1.80 8.14
N ILE A 45 -7.67 3.05 8.34
CA ILE A 45 -8.40 4.03 9.16
C ILE A 45 -9.13 5.08 8.35
N ALA A 46 -8.80 5.19 7.05
CA ALA A 46 -9.56 5.97 6.08
C ALA A 46 -9.41 5.32 4.69
N ALA A 47 -10.47 5.34 3.91
CA ALA A 47 -10.48 4.83 2.53
C ALA A 47 -11.54 5.58 1.72
N GLU A 48 -11.10 6.21 0.64
CA GLU A 48 -11.90 7.03 -0.25
C GLU A 48 -11.47 6.80 -1.70
N VAL A 49 -12.39 6.98 -2.63
CA VAL A 49 -12.08 6.98 -4.06
C VAL A 49 -12.92 8.03 -4.76
N GLU A 50 -12.29 8.75 -5.66
CA GLU A 50 -12.89 9.72 -6.57
C GLU A 50 -12.76 9.17 -7.99
N ALA A 51 -13.79 9.34 -8.81
CA ALA A 51 -13.77 9.00 -10.21
C ALA A 51 -13.98 10.25 -11.05
N GLU A 52 -13.00 10.62 -11.84
CA GLU A 52 -13.12 11.66 -12.87
C GLU A 52 -13.80 11.09 -14.13
N LYS A 53 -13.54 9.80 -14.42
CA LYS A 53 -14.11 9.09 -15.56
C LYS A 53 -14.45 7.65 -15.19
N THR A 54 -15.67 7.24 -15.55
CA THR A 54 -16.14 5.85 -15.50
C THR A 54 -16.95 5.52 -16.74
N PRO A 55 -16.93 4.25 -17.19
CA PRO A 55 -17.65 3.86 -18.40
C PRO A 55 -19.18 3.93 -18.27
N PHE A 56 -19.70 3.72 -17.06
CA PHE A 56 -21.13 3.66 -16.79
C PHE A 56 -21.52 4.44 -15.53
N PRO A 57 -22.70 5.09 -15.50
CA PRO A 57 -23.16 5.84 -14.32
C PRO A 57 -23.23 4.99 -13.05
N ILE A 58 -23.57 3.70 -13.16
CA ILE A 58 -23.67 2.77 -12.02
C ILE A 58 -22.30 2.55 -11.33
N CYS A 59 -21.19 2.75 -12.05
CA CYS A 59 -19.84 2.60 -11.47
C CYS A 59 -19.62 3.54 -10.28
N THR A 60 -20.27 4.70 -10.26
CA THR A 60 -20.17 5.66 -9.14
C THR A 60 -20.67 5.09 -7.81
N GLN A 61 -21.55 4.11 -7.85
CA GLN A 61 -22.01 3.37 -6.66
C GLN A 61 -20.98 2.29 -6.28
N GLY A 62 -20.49 1.52 -7.25
CA GLY A 62 -19.54 0.43 -7.03
C GLY A 62 -18.22 0.88 -6.43
N ILE A 63 -17.72 2.06 -6.81
CA ILE A 63 -16.45 2.59 -6.25
C ILE A 63 -16.55 2.91 -4.76
N GLN A 64 -17.74 3.19 -4.20
CA GLN A 64 -17.92 3.47 -2.78
C GLN A 64 -17.69 2.25 -1.89
N SER A 65 -17.63 1.04 -2.46
CA SER A 65 -17.31 -0.20 -1.74
C SER A 65 -15.96 -0.17 -1.02
N ILE A 66 -15.04 0.72 -1.41
CA ILE A 66 -13.75 0.91 -0.73
C ILE A 66 -13.93 1.21 0.77
N LYS A 67 -15.02 1.88 1.15
CA LYS A 67 -15.32 2.23 2.54
C LYS A 67 -15.52 1.01 3.44
N ASN A 68 -15.91 -0.14 2.86
CA ASN A 68 -16.07 -1.40 3.60
C ASN A 68 -14.73 -1.94 4.15
N LEU A 69 -13.60 -1.37 3.72
CA LEU A 69 -12.27 -1.73 4.21
C LEU A 69 -11.85 -0.94 5.45
N ILE A 70 -12.57 0.10 5.84
CA ILE A 70 -12.26 0.88 7.05
C ILE A 70 -12.38 -0.04 8.28
N GLY A 71 -11.35 -0.05 9.11
CA GLY A 71 -11.22 -0.93 10.28
C GLY A 71 -10.64 -2.32 9.98
N LYS A 72 -10.52 -2.72 8.71
CA LYS A 72 -9.87 -3.99 8.34
C LYS A 72 -8.36 -3.90 8.49
N GLN A 73 -7.75 -4.98 8.98
CA GLN A 73 -6.31 -5.07 9.17
C GLN A 73 -5.66 -5.72 7.94
N VAL A 74 -4.59 -5.09 7.46
CA VAL A 74 -3.74 -5.68 6.41
C VAL A 74 -2.87 -6.77 7.04
N SER A 75 -3.07 -7.99 6.59
CA SER A 75 -2.39 -9.21 7.06
C SER A 75 -2.28 -10.23 5.92
N PRO A 76 -1.58 -11.34 6.10
CA PRO A 76 -1.61 -12.44 5.14
C PRO A 76 -3.05 -12.82 4.77
N GLY A 77 -3.32 -12.97 3.49
CA GLY A 77 -4.68 -13.23 3.00
C GLY A 77 -5.57 -11.99 2.79
N PHE A 78 -5.05 -10.78 2.96
CA PHE A 78 -5.81 -9.53 2.76
C PHE A 78 -6.46 -9.43 1.37
N TYR A 79 -5.91 -10.10 0.35
CA TYR A 79 -6.56 -10.23 -0.96
C TYR A 79 -8.01 -10.74 -0.84
N ASN A 80 -8.25 -11.75 -0.02
CA ASN A 80 -9.60 -12.31 0.16
C ASN A 80 -10.55 -11.30 0.85
N VAL A 81 -10.01 -10.46 1.75
CA VAL A 81 -10.77 -9.37 2.36
C VAL A 81 -11.18 -8.35 1.32
N VAL A 82 -10.26 -7.94 0.44
CA VAL A 82 -10.56 -7.01 -0.67
C VAL A 82 -11.55 -7.61 -1.63
N LYS A 83 -11.35 -8.88 -2.02
CA LYS A 83 -12.27 -9.60 -2.91
C LYS A 83 -13.69 -9.62 -2.36
N ALA A 84 -13.85 -9.97 -1.08
CA ALA A 84 -15.18 -10.07 -0.47
C ALA A 84 -15.88 -8.72 -0.28
N ASN A 85 -15.13 -7.64 -0.01
CA ASN A 85 -15.70 -6.35 0.38
C ASN A 85 -15.74 -5.31 -0.75
N VAL A 86 -14.89 -5.46 -1.79
CA VAL A 86 -14.71 -4.46 -2.86
C VAL A 86 -14.85 -5.06 -4.25
N MET A 87 -14.34 -6.28 -4.49
CA MET A 87 -14.34 -6.92 -5.82
C MET A 87 -15.50 -7.91 -5.96
N ASN A 88 -16.70 -7.47 -5.65
CA ASN A 88 -17.92 -8.28 -5.69
C ASN A 88 -18.99 -7.62 -6.57
N LYS A 89 -20.18 -8.21 -6.63
CA LYS A 89 -21.31 -7.75 -7.48
C LYS A 89 -21.80 -6.31 -7.19
N ASP A 90 -21.53 -5.82 -5.98
CA ASP A 90 -21.93 -4.47 -5.51
C ASP A 90 -20.74 -3.50 -5.47
N GLY A 91 -19.55 -3.94 -5.93
CA GLY A 91 -18.31 -3.19 -5.85
C GLY A 91 -17.65 -2.91 -7.21
N CYS A 92 -16.34 -2.73 -7.19
CA CYS A 92 -15.56 -2.42 -8.37
C CYS A 92 -14.20 -3.13 -8.35
N ILE A 93 -13.91 -3.93 -9.37
CA ILE A 93 -12.63 -4.64 -9.50
C ILE A 93 -11.44 -3.69 -9.59
N HIS A 94 -11.56 -2.57 -10.32
CA HIS A 94 -10.48 -1.59 -10.48
C HIS A 94 -10.12 -0.90 -9.15
N VAL A 95 -11.13 -0.62 -8.33
CA VAL A 95 -10.90 -0.11 -6.96
C VAL A 95 -10.20 -1.16 -6.10
N GLY A 96 -10.56 -2.43 -6.23
CA GLY A 96 -9.88 -3.52 -5.54
C GLY A 96 -8.40 -3.62 -5.92
N GLU A 97 -8.08 -3.48 -7.21
CA GLU A 97 -6.69 -3.47 -7.70
C GLU A 97 -5.93 -2.25 -7.18
N LEU A 98 -6.53 -1.05 -7.18
CA LEU A 98 -5.96 0.14 -6.55
C LEU A 98 -5.66 -0.07 -5.06
N VAL A 99 -6.56 -0.72 -4.32
CA VAL A 99 -6.33 -1.06 -2.91
C VAL A 99 -5.13 -1.99 -2.75
N LEU A 100 -5.06 -3.06 -3.53
CA LEU A 100 -3.96 -4.03 -3.47
C LEU A 100 -2.61 -3.39 -3.84
N GLY A 101 -2.59 -2.53 -4.84
CA GLY A 101 -1.42 -1.73 -5.20
C GLY A 101 -1.01 -0.75 -4.09
N SER A 102 -1.98 -0.10 -3.46
CA SER A 102 -1.74 0.81 -2.32
C SER A 102 -1.15 0.08 -1.11
N VAL A 103 -1.63 -1.13 -0.81
CA VAL A 103 -1.06 -1.98 0.26
C VAL A 103 0.39 -2.32 -0.04
N LYS A 104 0.71 -2.75 -1.27
CA LYS A 104 2.09 -3.04 -1.67
C LYS A 104 2.99 -1.81 -1.55
N ALA A 105 2.52 -0.65 -2.01
CA ALA A 105 3.26 0.60 -1.92
C ALA A 105 3.50 1.03 -0.47
N ALA A 106 2.51 0.91 0.41
CA ALA A 106 2.65 1.20 1.84
C ALA A 106 3.68 0.30 2.52
N ILE A 107 3.64 -1.01 2.26
CA ILE A 107 4.61 -1.98 2.80
C ILE A 107 6.02 -1.63 2.34
N GLN A 108 6.22 -1.33 1.06
CA GLN A 108 7.52 -0.98 0.51
C GLN A 108 8.04 0.35 1.08
N ALA A 109 7.19 1.36 1.23
CA ALA A 109 7.58 2.63 1.83
C ALA A 109 7.95 2.47 3.30
N ALA A 110 7.17 1.69 4.05
CA ALA A 110 7.41 1.43 5.47
C ALA A 110 8.74 0.72 5.75
N SER A 111 9.29 0.00 4.76
CA SER A 111 10.59 -0.67 4.89
C SER A 111 11.79 0.21 4.50
N ARG A 112 11.55 1.37 3.86
CA ARG A 112 12.65 2.19 3.32
C ARG A 112 13.13 3.28 4.26
N GLU A 113 12.30 3.75 5.16
CA GLU A 113 12.60 4.88 6.02
C GLU A 113 11.98 4.65 7.39
N MET A 114 12.78 4.77 8.44
CA MET A 114 12.29 4.76 9.81
C MET A 114 11.78 6.16 10.13
N PRO A 115 10.48 6.32 10.44
CA PRO A 115 9.98 7.61 10.88
C PRO A 115 10.62 8.02 12.22
N GLU A 116 10.90 9.31 12.39
CA GLU A 116 11.55 9.86 13.61
C GLU A 116 10.79 9.55 14.91
N TRP A 117 9.49 9.32 14.84
CA TRP A 117 8.62 9.01 15.98
C TRP A 117 8.45 7.50 16.25
N VAL A 118 9.21 6.65 15.55
CA VAL A 118 9.18 5.18 15.69
C VAL A 118 10.43 4.72 16.39
N GLU A 119 10.26 3.88 17.40
CA GLU A 119 11.39 3.26 18.10
C GLU A 119 12.13 2.27 17.18
N GLU A 120 13.43 2.24 17.29
CA GLU A 120 14.28 1.40 16.43
C GLU A 120 13.92 -0.09 16.51
N GLU A 121 13.54 -0.56 17.69
CA GLU A 121 13.13 -1.95 17.91
C GLU A 121 11.82 -2.29 17.16
N ASP A 122 10.85 -1.39 17.18
CA ASP A 122 9.58 -1.54 16.44
C ASP A 122 9.84 -1.55 14.93
N TYR A 123 10.77 -0.73 14.47
CA TYR A 123 11.17 -0.70 13.07
C TYR A 123 11.88 -1.98 12.64
N LYS A 124 12.83 -2.49 13.44
CA LYS A 124 13.52 -3.76 13.18
C LYS A 124 12.56 -4.95 13.14
N ALA A 125 11.62 -5.00 14.08
CA ALA A 125 10.60 -6.05 14.11
C ALA A 125 9.74 -6.04 12.84
N ARG A 126 9.34 -4.86 12.38
CA ARG A 126 8.61 -4.69 11.12
C ARG A 126 9.45 -5.09 9.91
N TRP A 127 10.73 -4.77 9.93
CA TRP A 127 11.67 -5.14 8.87
C TRP A 127 11.83 -6.66 8.74
N ALA A 128 11.90 -7.38 9.84
CA ALA A 128 11.96 -8.84 9.86
C ALA A 128 10.72 -9.47 9.19
N VAL A 129 9.53 -8.91 9.45
CA VAL A 129 8.29 -9.34 8.77
C VAL A 129 8.36 -9.03 7.28
N PHE A 130 8.82 -7.83 6.90
CA PHE A 130 8.95 -7.44 5.50
C PHE A 130 9.92 -8.35 4.74
N SER A 131 11.12 -8.60 5.28
CA SER A 131 12.11 -9.47 4.65
C SER A 131 11.59 -10.89 4.44
N SER A 132 10.80 -11.41 5.39
CA SER A 132 10.17 -12.73 5.27
C SER A 132 9.19 -12.84 4.10
N ILE A 133 8.50 -11.77 3.75
CA ILE A 133 7.57 -11.73 2.61
C ILE A 133 8.33 -11.90 1.29
N TYR A 134 9.55 -11.38 1.19
CA TYR A 134 10.38 -11.39 -0.02
C TYR A 134 11.40 -12.52 -0.06
N LYS A 135 11.59 -13.26 1.04
CA LYS A 135 12.51 -14.40 1.10
C LYS A 135 12.17 -15.38 -0.02
N ASP A 136 13.18 -15.79 -0.76
CA ASP A 136 13.10 -16.71 -1.91
C ASP A 136 12.17 -16.25 -3.07
N LYS A 137 11.71 -14.99 -3.05
CA LYS A 137 10.89 -14.39 -4.11
C LYS A 137 11.61 -13.30 -4.91
N CYS A 138 12.83 -12.98 -4.51
CA CYS A 138 13.69 -12.01 -5.16
C CYS A 138 15.13 -12.52 -5.05
N ILE A 139 15.91 -12.40 -6.13
CA ILE A 139 17.30 -12.86 -6.16
C ILE A 139 18.16 -12.26 -5.03
N PHE A 140 17.90 -11.01 -4.66
CA PHE A 140 18.58 -10.38 -3.52
C PHE A 140 18.20 -11.04 -2.20
N PHE A 141 16.90 -11.20 -1.91
CA PHE A 141 16.41 -11.81 -0.68
C PHE A 141 16.56 -13.33 -0.60
N ALA A 142 17.03 -13.96 -1.67
CA ALA A 142 17.46 -15.35 -1.67
C ALA A 142 18.91 -15.54 -1.13
N GLN A 143 19.67 -14.44 -0.97
CA GLN A 143 21.04 -14.49 -0.44
C GLN A 143 21.03 -14.69 1.08
N PRO A 144 22.01 -15.43 1.65
CA PRO A 144 22.06 -15.73 3.09
C PRO A 144 22.16 -14.49 3.99
N ASP A 145 22.77 -13.41 3.50
CA ASP A 145 23.06 -12.18 4.23
C ASP A 145 22.19 -10.97 3.78
N ALA A 146 21.11 -11.25 3.02
CA ALA A 146 20.28 -10.22 2.42
C ALA A 146 19.69 -9.23 3.43
N GLU A 147 19.21 -9.73 4.58
CA GLU A 147 18.60 -8.89 5.61
C GLU A 147 19.60 -7.91 6.20
N THR A 148 20.80 -8.38 6.55
CA THR A 148 21.88 -7.53 7.09
C THR A 148 22.31 -6.47 6.08
N LYS A 149 22.52 -6.86 4.82
CA LYS A 149 22.89 -5.92 3.74
C LYS A 149 21.83 -4.87 3.48
N ALA A 150 20.55 -5.28 3.49
CA ALA A 150 19.46 -4.36 3.28
C ALA A 150 19.33 -3.32 4.41
N LEU A 151 19.49 -3.72 5.66
CA LEU A 151 19.50 -2.81 6.80
C LEU A 151 20.67 -1.83 6.74
N GLN A 152 21.88 -2.28 6.36
CA GLN A 152 23.04 -1.41 6.17
C GLN A 152 22.78 -0.33 5.11
N MET A 153 22.25 -0.70 3.94
CA MET A 153 21.89 0.26 2.88
C MET A 153 20.89 1.33 3.35
N LEU A 154 19.93 0.95 4.17
CA LEU A 154 18.92 1.90 4.68
C LEU A 154 19.54 2.91 5.65
N HIS A 155 20.48 2.49 6.50
CA HIS A 155 21.22 3.38 7.38
C HIS A 155 22.11 4.37 6.60
N GLU A 156 22.68 3.95 5.48
CA GLU A 156 23.50 4.82 4.61
C GLU A 156 22.63 5.83 3.84
N CYS A 157 21.48 5.39 3.31
CA CYS A 157 20.54 6.29 2.62
C CYS A 157 19.92 7.34 3.54
N GLY A 158 19.72 7.02 4.83
CA GLY A 158 19.20 7.97 5.82
C GLY A 158 20.19 9.07 6.18
N LYS A 159 21.49 8.78 6.16
CA LYS A 159 22.55 9.76 6.46
C LYS A 159 22.79 10.79 5.35
N ASN A 160 22.52 10.43 4.09
CA ASN A 160 22.75 11.32 2.94
C ASN A 160 21.59 12.32 2.67
N LYS A 161 20.52 12.29 3.45
CA LYS A 161 19.43 13.27 3.33
C LYS A 161 19.56 14.47 4.26
N GLY A 162 20.66 14.57 5.03
CA GLY A 162 20.94 15.63 6.00
C GLY A 162 21.98 16.65 5.56
N GLU A 163 22.36 16.71 4.26
CA GLU A 163 23.20 17.75 3.68
C GLU A 163 22.43 18.61 2.68
#